data_61fe4296a5c0d9ce1ddfd85870e6dd61
#
_entry.id   61fe4296a5c0d9ce1ddfd85870e6dd61
#
_cell.length_a   1.000
_cell.length_b   1.000
_cell.length_c   1.000
_cell.angle_alpha   90.00
_cell.angle_beta   90.00
_cell.angle_gamma   90.00
#
_symmetry.space_group_name_H-M   'P 1'
#
loop_
_entity.id
_entity.type
_entity.pdbx_description
1 polymer ?
#
loop_
_entity_poly.entity_id
_entity_poly.type
_entity_poly.pdbx_seq_one_letter_code
_entity_poly.pdbx_strand_id
1 'polypeptide(L)'
;MKTIIIDDERLARNELKKLLQNHPEIEVIEEAANVDDGIEKIEQFNPELIFLDIQMPGKTGFDLLAEVEKAPRVIFTTAYDEYAIKAFEVNAFDYLMKPIEPKRLGDAIHKLQEEIAKEKAGLNGFGRGPLTEHDQVFVKDGERCWFVKLGEIRLFESVGNYAKVFFSTNKPLILKSLNSLEERLDDRMFFRANRKHIINLRWIEKIEPYFNGGLLVELKGGEKIEVSRRQTVKFKEMMSL
;
A
#
# COMPACT_ATOMS: atom_id res chain seq x y z
N MET A 1 9.32 11.81 12.92
CA MET A 1 8.42 11.02 12.06
C MET A 1 7.02 11.09 12.64
N LYS A 2 6.07 11.65 11.86
CA LYS A 2 4.68 11.80 12.30
C LYS A 2 4.00 10.44 12.41
N THR A 3 3.48 10.14 13.59
CA THR A 3 3.01 8.81 13.96
C THR A 3 1.62 8.88 14.60
N ILE A 4 0.76 7.93 14.26
CA ILE A 4 -0.55 7.73 14.90
C ILE A 4 -0.55 6.37 15.62
N ILE A 5 -1.14 6.33 16.82
CA ILE A 5 -1.36 5.09 17.57
C ILE A 5 -2.85 4.73 17.46
N ILE A 6 -3.15 3.53 16.97
CA ILE A 6 -4.52 3.04 16.75
C ILE A 6 -4.71 1.75 17.53
N ASP A 7 -5.51 1.82 18.60
CA ASP A 7 -5.70 0.73 19.54
C ASP A 7 -6.95 1.04 20.39
N ASP A 8 -7.87 0.12 20.57
CA ASP A 8 -9.08 0.38 21.36
C ASP A 8 -8.81 0.48 22.85
N GLU A 9 -7.72 -0.15 23.32
CA GLU A 9 -7.32 -0.13 24.72
C GLU A 9 -6.55 1.14 25.09
N ARG A 10 -7.18 2.05 25.85
CA ARG A 10 -6.54 3.29 26.32
C ARG A 10 -5.24 3.05 27.10
N LEU A 11 -5.17 1.95 27.86
CA LEU A 11 -3.97 1.64 28.65
C LEU A 11 -2.81 1.24 27.75
N ALA A 12 -3.06 0.44 26.71
CA ALA A 12 -2.03 0.06 25.74
C ALA A 12 -1.48 1.31 24.99
N ARG A 13 -2.36 2.23 24.55
CA ARG A 13 -1.92 3.50 23.94
C ARG A 13 -1.04 4.32 24.88
N ASN A 14 -1.42 4.42 26.17
CA ASN A 14 -0.63 5.16 27.16
C ASN A 14 0.72 4.51 27.47
N GLU A 15 0.77 3.19 27.50
CA GLU A 15 2.01 2.43 27.70
C GLU A 15 2.96 2.65 26.50
N LEU A 16 2.46 2.49 25.29
CA LEU A 16 3.26 2.71 24.08
C LEU A 16 3.77 4.16 24.01
N LYS A 17 2.94 5.17 24.33
CA LYS A 17 3.39 6.56 24.39
C LYS A 17 4.52 6.79 25.39
N LYS A 18 4.47 6.14 26.56
CA LYS A 18 5.57 6.22 27.55
C LYS A 18 6.86 5.62 27.00
N LEU A 19 6.77 4.48 26.34
CA LEU A 19 7.93 3.84 25.72
C LEU A 19 8.53 4.73 24.61
N LEU A 20 7.68 5.34 23.80
CA LEU A 20 8.08 6.24 22.71
C LEU A 20 8.73 7.54 23.16
N GLN A 21 8.59 7.94 24.44
CA GLN A 21 9.32 9.11 24.99
C GLN A 21 10.84 8.96 24.92
N ASN A 22 11.35 7.72 24.88
CA ASN A 22 12.78 7.44 24.71
C ASN A 22 13.22 7.47 23.22
N HIS A 23 12.30 7.74 22.29
CA HIS A 23 12.53 7.74 20.86
C HIS A 23 12.09 9.07 20.23
N PRO A 24 12.89 10.15 20.39
CA PRO A 24 12.52 11.51 19.97
C PRO A 24 12.29 11.66 18.45
N GLU A 25 12.77 10.72 17.67
CA GLU A 25 12.52 10.63 16.22
C GLU A 25 11.06 10.27 15.89
N ILE A 26 10.30 9.71 16.82
CA ILE A 26 8.89 9.35 16.68
C ILE A 26 8.04 10.44 17.34
N GLU A 27 7.29 11.17 16.55
CA GLU A 27 6.35 12.20 17.01
C GLU A 27 4.93 11.65 16.96
N VAL A 28 4.37 11.31 18.12
CA VAL A 28 2.97 10.88 18.19
C VAL A 28 2.08 12.11 18.05
N ILE A 29 1.44 12.26 16.88
CA ILE A 29 0.61 13.41 16.54
C ILE A 29 -0.85 13.21 16.90
N GLU A 30 -1.34 11.96 16.86
CA GLU A 30 -2.73 11.60 17.16
C GLU A 30 -2.86 10.16 17.70
N GLU A 31 -4.03 9.87 18.25
CA GLU A 31 -4.45 8.54 18.70
C GLU A 31 -5.86 8.24 18.19
N ALA A 32 -6.14 6.99 17.86
CA ALA A 32 -7.47 6.51 17.52
C ALA A 32 -7.86 5.30 18.38
N ALA A 33 -9.14 5.21 18.75
CA ALA A 33 -9.65 4.14 19.58
C ALA A 33 -10.49 3.10 18.81
N ASN A 34 -10.61 3.22 17.50
CA ASN A 34 -11.33 2.29 16.63
C ASN A 34 -10.88 2.51 15.19
N VAL A 35 -11.33 1.60 14.32
CA VAL A 35 -10.97 1.60 12.89
C VAL A 35 -11.43 2.85 12.15
N ASP A 36 -12.69 3.28 12.36
CA ASP A 36 -13.25 4.40 11.60
C ASP A 36 -12.57 5.73 11.95
N ASP A 37 -12.31 5.99 13.26
CA ASP A 37 -11.51 7.12 13.74
C ASP A 37 -10.05 7.05 13.23
N GLY A 38 -9.50 5.84 13.15
CA GLY A 38 -8.16 5.60 12.60
C GLY A 38 -8.05 5.97 11.13
N ILE A 39 -9.03 5.58 10.30
CA ILE A 39 -9.09 5.92 8.87
C ILE A 39 -9.16 7.44 8.70
N GLU A 40 -10.11 8.10 9.39
CA GLU A 40 -10.28 9.55 9.32
C GLU A 40 -8.97 10.29 9.65
N LYS A 41 -8.29 9.90 10.73
CA LYS A 41 -7.03 10.51 11.14
C LYS A 41 -5.87 10.23 10.18
N ILE A 42 -5.79 9.03 9.62
CA ILE A 42 -4.78 8.73 8.59
C ILE A 42 -4.97 9.64 7.38
N GLU A 43 -6.20 9.80 6.90
CA GLU A 43 -6.50 10.65 5.74
C GLU A 43 -6.27 12.14 6.04
N GLN A 44 -6.63 12.59 7.25
CA GLN A 44 -6.46 13.98 7.66
C GLN A 44 -5.00 14.38 7.87
N PHE A 45 -4.24 13.56 8.59
CA PHE A 45 -2.90 13.90 9.05
C PHE A 45 -1.78 13.32 8.19
N ASN A 46 -2.09 12.34 7.32
CA ASN A 46 -1.13 11.65 6.44
C ASN A 46 0.16 11.24 7.17
N PRO A 47 0.07 10.37 8.20
CA PRO A 47 1.21 9.96 9.02
C PRO A 47 2.21 9.17 8.20
N GLU A 48 3.48 9.20 8.62
CA GLU A 48 4.55 8.39 8.01
C GLU A 48 4.57 6.95 8.59
N LEU A 49 4.08 6.81 9.83
CA LEU A 49 4.03 5.56 10.58
C LEU A 49 2.72 5.44 11.34
N ILE A 50 2.21 4.23 11.47
CA ILE A 50 1.16 3.90 12.45
C ILE A 50 1.60 2.71 13.30
N PHE A 51 1.31 2.77 14.59
CA PHE A 51 1.21 1.60 15.45
C PHE A 51 -0.26 1.18 15.43
N LEU A 52 -0.54 -0.07 15.06
CA LEU A 52 -1.89 -0.52 14.78
C LEU A 52 -2.19 -1.82 15.50
N ASP A 53 -3.19 -1.80 16.38
CA ASP A 53 -3.72 -3.05 16.91
C ASP A 53 -4.46 -3.81 15.82
N ILE A 54 -4.28 -5.11 15.82
CA ILE A 54 -4.96 -6.01 14.88
C ILE A 54 -6.40 -6.25 15.31
N GLN A 55 -6.64 -6.45 16.59
CA GLN A 55 -7.97 -6.77 17.11
C GLN A 55 -8.62 -5.55 17.76
N MET A 56 -9.61 -5.01 17.11
CA MET A 56 -10.48 -3.96 17.64
C MET A 56 -11.95 -4.37 17.51
N PRO A 57 -12.85 -3.86 18.36
CA PRO A 57 -14.27 -4.20 18.30
C PRO A 57 -14.89 -3.89 16.92
N GLY A 58 -15.53 -4.89 16.33
CA GLY A 58 -16.28 -4.76 15.07
C GLY A 58 -15.44 -4.90 13.80
N LYS A 59 -14.26 -4.30 13.74
CA LYS A 59 -13.34 -4.36 12.57
C LYS A 59 -11.92 -4.62 13.04
N THR A 60 -11.12 -5.23 12.19
CA THR A 60 -9.70 -5.49 12.47
C THR A 60 -8.79 -4.38 11.93
N GLY A 61 -7.54 -4.31 12.41
CA GLY A 61 -6.52 -3.43 11.83
C GLY A 61 -6.26 -3.72 10.34
N PHE A 62 -6.46 -4.96 9.90
CA PHE A 62 -6.38 -5.30 8.47
C PHE A 62 -7.55 -4.71 7.65
N ASP A 63 -8.74 -4.59 8.26
CA ASP A 63 -9.87 -3.92 7.60
C ASP A 63 -9.59 -2.42 7.43
N LEU A 64 -9.00 -1.77 8.45
CA LEU A 64 -8.54 -0.39 8.35
C LEU A 64 -7.59 -0.21 7.15
N LEU A 65 -6.58 -1.05 7.04
CA LEU A 65 -5.60 -0.95 5.96
C LEU A 65 -6.18 -1.20 4.58
N ALA A 66 -7.25 -2.01 4.48
CA ALA A 66 -7.95 -2.25 3.22
C ALA A 66 -8.81 -1.04 2.77
N GLU A 67 -9.24 -0.21 3.70
CA GLU A 67 -10.06 0.97 3.44
C GLU A 67 -9.22 2.23 3.14
N VAL A 68 -8.05 2.40 3.78
CA VAL A 68 -7.18 3.55 3.53
C VAL A 68 -6.64 3.55 2.11
N GLU A 69 -6.47 4.74 1.59
CA GLU A 69 -6.00 4.93 0.21
C GLU A 69 -4.53 4.61 0.02
N LYS A 70 -3.72 5.14 0.91
CA LYS A 70 -2.28 4.95 0.98
C LYS A 70 -1.97 4.42 2.37
N ALA A 71 -1.42 3.22 2.43
CA ALA A 71 -0.98 2.66 3.69
C ALA A 71 0.30 3.37 4.16
N PRO A 72 0.30 3.99 5.35
CA PRO A 72 1.55 4.41 5.98
C PRO A 72 2.41 3.17 6.30
N ARG A 73 3.63 3.36 6.79
CA ARG A 73 4.35 2.23 7.38
C ARG A 73 3.60 1.73 8.59
N VAL A 74 3.52 0.41 8.75
CA VAL A 74 2.73 -0.21 9.80
C VAL A 74 3.62 -1.05 10.70
N ILE A 75 3.61 -0.75 11.99
CA ILE A 75 4.08 -1.64 13.05
C ILE A 75 2.83 -2.13 13.77
N PHE A 76 2.53 -3.42 13.63
CA PHE A 76 1.42 -4.01 14.33
C PHE A 76 1.73 -4.16 15.82
N THR A 77 0.71 -3.92 16.66
CA THR A 77 0.75 -4.16 18.11
C THR A 77 -0.42 -5.05 18.48
N THR A 78 -0.20 -6.20 19.11
CA THR A 78 -1.31 -7.11 19.45
C THR A 78 -0.92 -8.06 20.58
N ALA A 79 -1.93 -8.59 21.27
CA ALA A 79 -1.76 -9.61 22.32
C ALA A 79 -1.67 -11.05 21.77
N TYR A 80 -1.84 -11.23 20.46
CA TYR A 80 -2.00 -12.56 19.86
C TYR A 80 -0.82 -12.91 18.95
N ASP A 81 -0.12 -13.99 19.28
CA ASP A 81 1.03 -14.52 18.54
C ASP A 81 0.66 -15.14 17.18
N GLU A 82 -0.56 -15.64 17.03
CA GLU A 82 -1.05 -16.19 15.75
C GLU A 82 -1.06 -15.17 14.60
N TYR A 83 -1.16 -13.86 14.92
CA TYR A 83 -1.08 -12.81 13.93
C TYR A 83 0.36 -12.42 13.55
N ALA A 84 1.36 -12.86 14.30
CA ALA A 84 2.76 -12.65 13.94
C ALA A 84 3.08 -13.30 12.59
N ILE A 85 2.55 -14.50 12.33
CA ILE A 85 2.70 -15.21 11.06
C ILE A 85 2.02 -14.43 9.94
N LYS A 86 0.78 -13.95 10.16
CA LYS A 86 0.06 -13.11 9.18
C LYS A 86 0.78 -11.78 8.92
N ALA A 87 1.32 -11.13 9.94
CA ALA A 87 2.09 -9.89 9.78
C ALA A 87 3.35 -10.10 8.92
N PHE A 88 4.01 -11.25 9.04
CA PHE A 88 5.12 -11.65 8.19
C PHE A 88 4.69 -11.90 6.74
N GLU A 89 3.57 -12.58 6.54
CA GLU A 89 3.01 -12.88 5.21
C GLU A 89 2.58 -11.60 4.47
N VAL A 90 2.14 -10.58 5.20
CA VAL A 90 1.68 -9.31 4.61
C VAL A 90 2.80 -8.31 4.33
N ASN A 91 4.08 -8.61 4.63
CA ASN A 91 5.18 -7.66 4.55
C ASN A 91 4.96 -6.37 5.37
N ALA A 92 4.30 -6.48 6.53
CA ALA A 92 4.27 -5.38 7.49
C ALA A 92 5.71 -4.99 7.87
N PHE A 93 5.91 -3.73 8.20
CA PHE A 93 7.26 -3.27 8.55
C PHE A 93 7.81 -4.04 9.76
N ASP A 94 6.99 -4.17 10.81
CA ASP A 94 7.30 -4.96 11.98
C ASP A 94 6.04 -5.34 12.78
N TYR A 95 6.27 -6.13 13.83
CA TYR A 95 5.26 -6.68 14.71
C TYR A 95 5.75 -6.65 16.17
N LEU A 96 4.95 -6.11 17.06
CA LEU A 96 5.23 -6.00 18.50
C LEU A 96 4.14 -6.72 19.29
N MET A 97 4.55 -7.66 20.11
CA MET A 97 3.63 -8.39 20.99
C MET A 97 3.39 -7.60 22.27
N LYS A 98 2.14 -7.50 22.72
CA LYS A 98 1.78 -6.91 24.00
C LYS A 98 2.02 -7.95 25.14
N PRO A 99 2.61 -7.55 26.28
CA PRO A 99 3.14 -6.21 26.59
C PRO A 99 4.40 -5.90 25.77
N ILE A 100 4.48 -4.66 25.27
CA ILE A 100 5.57 -4.25 24.38
C ILE A 100 6.88 -4.13 25.16
N GLU A 101 7.86 -4.94 24.82
CA GLU A 101 9.19 -4.86 25.42
C GLU A 101 9.96 -3.65 24.88
N PRO A 102 10.56 -2.79 25.78
CA PRO A 102 11.31 -1.60 25.37
C PRO A 102 12.43 -1.90 24.35
N LYS A 103 13.14 -3.01 24.55
CA LYS A 103 14.19 -3.44 23.62
C LYS A 103 13.64 -3.75 22.23
N ARG A 104 12.54 -4.52 22.17
CA ARG A 104 11.93 -4.93 20.91
C ARG A 104 11.37 -3.74 20.12
N LEU A 105 10.80 -2.74 20.83
CA LEU A 105 10.39 -1.47 20.24
C LEU A 105 11.60 -0.71 19.68
N GLY A 106 12.69 -0.62 20.43
CA GLY A 106 13.94 0.02 19.99
C GLY A 106 14.50 -0.63 18.72
N ASP A 107 14.53 -1.97 18.65
CA ASP A 107 15.00 -2.71 17.47
C ASP A 107 14.12 -2.41 16.24
N ALA A 108 12.79 -2.36 16.41
CA ALA A 108 11.86 -2.02 15.34
C ALA A 108 12.07 -0.59 14.81
N ILE A 109 12.24 0.37 15.72
CA ILE A 109 12.48 1.78 15.34
C ILE A 109 13.84 1.94 14.65
N HIS A 110 14.88 1.27 15.14
CA HIS A 110 16.21 1.30 14.51
C HIS A 110 16.16 0.76 13.07
N LYS A 111 15.53 -0.40 12.88
CA LYS A 111 15.31 -0.99 11.54
C LYS A 111 14.58 -0.03 10.62
N LEU A 112 13.56 0.67 11.15
CA LEU A 112 12.79 1.68 10.40
C LEU A 112 13.66 2.85 9.95
N GLN A 113 14.54 3.36 10.83
CA GLN A 113 15.47 4.44 10.51
C GLN A 113 16.47 4.03 9.43
N GLU A 114 16.99 2.80 9.49
CA GLU A 114 17.90 2.28 8.46
C GLU A 114 17.22 2.20 7.09
N GLU A 115 15.96 1.74 7.04
CA GLU A 115 15.21 1.66 5.78
C GLU A 115 14.94 3.05 5.21
N ILE A 116 14.51 4.00 6.05
CA ILE A 116 14.30 5.39 5.63
C ILE A 116 15.63 6.03 5.14
N ALA A 117 16.75 5.74 5.80
CA ALA A 117 18.05 6.25 5.37
C ALA A 117 18.43 5.70 3.99
N LYS A 118 18.19 4.43 3.72
CA LYS A 118 18.40 3.79 2.41
C LYS A 118 17.49 4.39 1.34
N GLU A 119 16.22 4.64 1.65
CA GLU A 119 15.27 5.28 0.74
C GLU A 119 15.65 6.74 0.43
N LYS A 120 16.12 7.51 1.41
CA LYS A 120 16.61 8.89 1.22
C LYS A 120 17.88 8.96 0.38
N ALA A 121 18.75 7.96 0.50
CA ALA A 121 19.93 7.84 -0.35
C ALA A 121 19.60 7.49 -1.81
N GLY A 122 18.41 6.90 -2.07
CA GLY A 122 17.90 6.52 -3.39
C GLY A 122 16.89 7.50 -4.02
N LEU A 123 16.66 8.68 -3.44
CA LEU A 123 15.72 9.74 -3.89
C LEU A 123 14.21 9.40 -3.90
N ASN A 124 13.49 10.21 -3.18
CA ASN A 124 12.20 10.89 -3.42
C ASN A 124 11.11 10.70 -2.36
N GLY A 125 10.76 11.78 -1.89
CA GLY A 125 9.77 12.54 -1.20
C GLY A 125 8.39 11.91 -0.97
N PHE A 126 8.01 11.86 0.30
CA PHE A 126 6.63 11.78 0.73
C PHE A 126 5.97 13.17 0.52
N GLY A 127 4.99 13.25 -0.40
CA GLY A 127 4.22 14.46 -0.67
C GLY A 127 2.78 14.13 -1.02
N ARG A 128 1.87 15.07 -0.78
CA ARG A 128 0.50 15.09 -1.33
C ARG A 128 0.59 15.22 -2.86
N GLY A 129 0.73 14.10 -3.55
CA GLY A 129 0.76 13.99 -5.00
C GLY A 129 0.15 12.66 -5.43
N PRO A 130 0.02 12.42 -6.74
CA PRO A 130 -0.37 11.10 -7.23
C PRO A 130 0.56 10.03 -6.66
N LEU A 131 0.01 8.85 -6.44
CA LEU A 131 0.72 7.70 -5.90
C LEU A 131 1.94 7.34 -6.77
N THR A 132 3.11 7.27 -6.17
CA THR A 132 4.38 6.95 -6.84
C THR A 132 4.72 5.46 -6.79
N GLU A 133 5.75 5.03 -7.51
CA GLU A 133 6.21 3.63 -7.54
C GLU A 133 6.65 3.08 -6.18
N HIS A 134 7.11 3.96 -5.28
CA HIS A 134 7.60 3.60 -3.94
C HIS A 134 6.47 3.53 -2.91
N ASP A 135 5.30 4.06 -3.25
CA ASP A 135 4.15 4.01 -2.34
C ASP A 135 3.63 2.58 -2.23
N GLN A 136 3.28 2.20 -1.01
CA GLN A 136 2.70 0.90 -0.71
C GLN A 136 1.18 1.00 -0.69
N VAL A 137 0.53 -0.01 -1.25
CA VAL A 137 -0.91 -0.24 -1.13
C VAL A 137 -1.13 -1.55 -0.38
N PHE A 138 -2.13 -1.55 0.48
CA PHE A 138 -2.58 -2.76 1.14
C PHE A 138 -3.63 -3.46 0.29
N VAL A 139 -3.40 -4.74 0.03
CA VAL A 139 -4.29 -5.58 -0.77
C VAL A 139 -4.79 -6.71 0.11
N LYS A 140 -6.12 -6.84 0.27
CA LYS A 140 -6.78 -7.90 1.03
C LYS A 140 -7.68 -8.71 0.11
N ASP A 141 -7.55 -10.03 0.13
CA ASP A 141 -8.41 -10.98 -0.58
C ASP A 141 -8.72 -12.16 0.33
N GLY A 142 -9.91 -12.14 0.94
CA GLY A 142 -10.30 -13.07 1.99
C GLY A 142 -9.38 -12.95 3.21
N GLU A 143 -8.76 -14.07 3.59
CA GLU A 143 -7.81 -14.15 4.70
C GLU A 143 -6.37 -13.72 4.32
N ARG A 144 -6.09 -13.56 3.03
CA ARG A 144 -4.77 -13.17 2.55
C ARG A 144 -4.66 -11.66 2.40
N CYS A 145 -3.52 -11.14 2.82
CA CYS A 145 -3.22 -9.72 2.76
C CYS A 145 -1.80 -9.50 2.25
N TRP A 146 -1.55 -8.34 1.63
CA TRP A 146 -0.22 -7.95 1.13
C TRP A 146 -0.02 -6.45 1.23
N PHE A 147 1.17 -6.02 1.63
CA PHE A 147 1.66 -4.68 1.31
C PHE A 147 2.44 -4.77 0.00
N VAL A 148 1.99 -4.07 -1.01
CA VAL A 148 2.58 -4.13 -2.36
C VAL A 148 3.03 -2.74 -2.77
N LYS A 149 4.28 -2.59 -3.19
CA LYS A 149 4.74 -1.35 -3.81
C LYS A 149 4.08 -1.20 -5.18
N LEU A 150 3.63 0.00 -5.51
CA LEU A 150 2.97 0.23 -6.80
C LEU A 150 3.88 -0.11 -8.00
N GLY A 151 5.19 0.09 -7.85
CA GLY A 151 6.16 -0.31 -8.86
C GLY A 151 6.20 -1.82 -9.16
N GLU A 152 5.76 -2.66 -8.21
CA GLU A 152 5.69 -4.12 -8.36
C GLU A 152 4.40 -4.60 -9.05
N ILE A 153 3.38 -3.74 -9.12
CA ILE A 153 2.11 -4.06 -9.77
C ILE A 153 2.27 -3.89 -11.28
N ARG A 154 2.02 -4.98 -12.02
CA ARG A 154 2.10 -5.00 -13.48
C ARG A 154 0.82 -4.53 -14.15
N LEU A 155 -0.33 -4.89 -13.55
CA LEU A 155 -1.61 -4.81 -14.23
C LEU A 155 -2.75 -4.77 -13.19
N PHE A 156 -3.78 -3.98 -13.49
CA PHE A 156 -5.11 -4.09 -12.89
C PHE A 156 -6.10 -4.52 -13.95
N GLU A 157 -6.90 -5.55 -13.66
CA GLU A 157 -7.95 -6.07 -14.55
C GLU A 157 -9.33 -5.93 -13.89
N SER A 158 -10.31 -5.39 -14.60
CA SER A 158 -11.70 -5.28 -14.12
C SER A 158 -12.38 -6.64 -14.11
N VAL A 159 -12.92 -7.04 -12.97
CA VAL A 159 -13.69 -8.28 -12.79
C VAL A 159 -14.98 -7.95 -12.03
N GLY A 160 -16.05 -7.64 -12.75
CA GLY A 160 -17.30 -7.18 -12.15
C GLY A 160 -17.10 -5.85 -11.37
N ASN A 161 -17.41 -5.87 -10.09
CA ASN A 161 -17.22 -4.72 -9.18
C ASN A 161 -15.83 -4.68 -8.53
N TYR A 162 -14.94 -5.60 -8.90
CA TYR A 162 -13.60 -5.73 -8.34
C TYR A 162 -12.53 -5.38 -9.38
N ALA A 163 -11.35 -5.01 -8.90
CA ALA A 163 -10.14 -4.99 -9.69
C ALA A 163 -9.23 -6.15 -9.25
N LYS A 164 -8.77 -6.96 -10.19
CA LYS A 164 -7.73 -7.96 -9.97
C LYS A 164 -6.38 -7.30 -10.11
N VAL A 165 -5.53 -7.46 -9.10
CA VAL A 165 -4.21 -6.83 -9.02
C VAL A 165 -3.14 -7.88 -9.31
N PHE A 166 -2.27 -7.61 -10.27
CA PHE A 166 -1.22 -8.56 -10.69
C PHE A 166 0.15 -8.10 -10.21
N PHE A 167 0.74 -8.85 -9.28
CA PHE A 167 2.10 -8.62 -8.79
C PHE A 167 2.75 -9.95 -8.41
N SER A 168 4.06 -10.09 -8.61
CA SER A 168 4.74 -11.38 -8.45
C SER A 168 3.95 -12.52 -9.08
N THR A 169 3.60 -13.56 -8.35
CA THR A 169 2.72 -14.66 -8.78
C THR A 169 1.26 -14.51 -8.32
N ASN A 170 0.96 -13.44 -7.58
CA ASN A 170 -0.35 -13.20 -6.96
C ASN A 170 -1.30 -12.43 -7.89
N LYS A 171 -2.60 -12.70 -7.73
CA LYS A 171 -3.68 -12.07 -8.52
C LYS A 171 -4.93 -11.83 -7.66
N PRO A 172 -4.81 -11.18 -6.49
CA PRO A 172 -5.95 -10.93 -5.60
C PRO A 172 -6.97 -9.97 -6.19
N LEU A 173 -8.19 -9.99 -5.61
CA LEU A 173 -9.29 -9.10 -5.94
C LEU A 173 -9.42 -8.00 -4.88
N ILE A 174 -9.53 -6.74 -5.29
CA ILE A 174 -9.83 -5.62 -4.42
C ILE A 174 -11.18 -4.99 -4.80
N LEU A 175 -11.93 -4.53 -3.83
CA LEU A 175 -13.22 -3.86 -4.04
C LEU A 175 -12.99 -2.39 -4.43
N LYS A 176 -12.39 -2.19 -5.60
CA LYS A 176 -12.18 -0.86 -6.23
C LYS A 176 -12.46 -0.96 -7.72
N SER A 177 -13.04 0.09 -8.30
CA SER A 177 -13.22 0.17 -9.73
C SER A 177 -11.94 0.63 -10.44
N LEU A 178 -11.76 0.25 -11.71
CA LEU A 178 -10.63 0.78 -12.48
C LEU A 178 -10.70 2.29 -12.67
N ASN A 179 -11.88 2.89 -12.68
CA ASN A 179 -12.02 4.35 -12.80
C ASN A 179 -11.47 5.04 -11.54
N SER A 180 -11.86 4.55 -10.36
CA SER A 180 -11.32 5.06 -9.09
C SER A 180 -9.80 4.87 -8.97
N LEU A 181 -9.25 3.78 -9.51
CA LEU A 181 -7.80 3.57 -9.54
C LEU A 181 -7.11 4.53 -10.53
N GLU A 182 -7.67 4.75 -11.72
CA GLU A 182 -7.13 5.63 -12.75
C GLU A 182 -7.00 7.08 -12.27
N GLU A 183 -7.96 7.59 -11.49
CA GLU A 183 -7.95 8.95 -10.93
C GLU A 183 -6.82 9.20 -9.93
N ARG A 184 -6.21 8.15 -9.40
CA ARG A 184 -5.27 8.18 -8.26
C ARG A 184 -3.87 7.74 -8.61
N LEU A 185 -3.75 6.84 -9.59
CA LEU A 185 -2.46 6.34 -10.06
C LEU A 185 -1.74 7.41 -10.87
N ASP A 186 -0.41 7.48 -10.71
CA ASP A 186 0.44 8.35 -11.54
C ASP A 186 0.30 7.93 -13.01
N ASP A 187 -0.19 8.83 -13.86
CA ASP A 187 -0.39 8.59 -15.29
C ASP A 187 0.93 8.42 -16.07
N ARG A 188 2.07 8.83 -15.51
CA ARG A 188 3.40 8.55 -16.06
C ARG A 188 3.84 7.10 -15.84
N MET A 189 3.21 6.40 -14.92
CA MET A 189 3.53 5.01 -14.59
C MET A 189 2.41 4.04 -15.00
N PHE A 190 1.16 4.44 -14.84
CA PHE A 190 0.00 3.60 -15.15
C PHE A 190 -0.81 4.17 -16.30
N PHE A 191 -1.18 3.30 -17.23
CA PHE A 191 -1.93 3.66 -18.42
C PHE A 191 -3.18 2.82 -18.57
N ARG A 192 -4.33 3.47 -18.82
CA ARG A 192 -5.58 2.80 -19.14
C ARG A 192 -5.55 2.27 -20.55
N ALA A 193 -5.19 1.02 -20.75
CA ALA A 193 -5.07 0.39 -22.08
C ALA A 193 -6.43 0.21 -22.76
N ASN A 194 -7.45 -0.18 -21.99
CA ASN A 194 -8.82 -0.39 -22.48
C ASN A 194 -9.83 -0.36 -21.30
N ARG A 195 -11.09 -0.73 -21.56
CA ARG A 195 -12.14 -0.74 -20.52
C ARG A 195 -11.86 -1.70 -19.35
N LYS A 196 -11.05 -2.75 -19.61
CA LYS A 196 -10.80 -3.83 -18.65
C LYS A 196 -9.43 -3.75 -17.98
N HIS A 197 -8.49 -2.96 -18.51
CA HIS A 197 -7.09 -3.03 -18.07
C HIS A 197 -6.45 -1.66 -17.86
N ILE A 198 -5.74 -1.53 -16.72
CA ILE A 198 -4.73 -0.49 -16.47
C ILE A 198 -3.39 -1.22 -16.39
N ILE A 199 -2.41 -0.84 -17.20
CA ILE A 199 -1.08 -1.45 -17.26
C ILE A 199 -0.03 -0.51 -16.64
N ASN A 200 1.00 -1.10 -16.04
CA ASN A 200 2.18 -0.37 -15.61
C ASN A 200 3.16 -0.30 -16.79
N LEU A 201 3.47 0.90 -17.24
CA LEU A 201 4.31 1.15 -18.41
C LEU A 201 5.75 0.61 -18.25
N ARG A 202 6.25 0.52 -17.02
CA ARG A 202 7.59 -0.03 -16.71
C ARG A 202 7.70 -1.55 -16.88
N TRP A 203 6.57 -2.22 -16.90
CA TRP A 203 6.49 -3.67 -17.09
C TRP A 203 6.29 -4.07 -18.55
N ILE A 204 6.25 -3.11 -19.46
CA ILE A 204 6.15 -3.40 -20.90
C ILE A 204 7.46 -4.06 -21.36
N GLU A 205 7.31 -5.20 -22.01
CA GLU A 205 8.40 -5.95 -22.64
C GLU A 205 8.38 -5.77 -24.17
N LYS A 206 7.17 -5.83 -24.75
CA LYS A 206 7.01 -5.78 -26.21
C LYS A 206 5.74 -5.03 -26.60
N ILE A 207 5.80 -4.32 -27.71
CA ILE A 207 4.66 -3.63 -28.34
C ILE A 207 4.59 -4.06 -29.80
N GLU A 208 3.43 -4.52 -30.24
CA GLU A 208 3.19 -4.95 -31.63
C GLU A 208 1.93 -4.28 -32.19
N PRO A 209 1.89 -3.98 -33.48
CA PRO A 209 0.64 -3.60 -34.13
C PRO A 209 -0.42 -4.69 -33.95
N TYR A 210 -1.66 -4.26 -33.71
CA TYR A 210 -2.79 -5.17 -33.57
C TYR A 210 -3.97 -4.77 -34.42
N PHE A 211 -5.01 -5.59 -34.47
CA PHE A 211 -6.16 -5.42 -35.34
C PHE A 211 -6.78 -4.01 -35.26
N ASN A 212 -7.33 -3.53 -36.37
CA ASN A 212 -8.07 -2.25 -36.44
C ASN A 212 -7.30 -1.01 -35.99
N GLY A 213 -5.97 -1.01 -36.05
CA GLY A 213 -5.13 0.11 -35.64
C GLY A 213 -4.92 0.21 -34.14
N GLY A 214 -5.19 -0.85 -33.41
CA GLY A 214 -4.80 -1.02 -32.00
C GLY A 214 -3.34 -1.44 -31.86
N LEU A 215 -2.90 -1.62 -30.63
CA LEU A 215 -1.61 -2.20 -30.28
C LEU A 215 -1.81 -3.37 -29.34
N LEU A 216 -0.95 -4.37 -29.43
CA LEU A 216 -0.82 -5.44 -28.46
C LEU A 216 0.43 -5.20 -27.63
N VAL A 217 0.27 -5.08 -26.31
CA VAL A 217 1.35 -4.88 -25.35
C VAL A 217 1.55 -6.18 -24.60
N GLU A 218 2.77 -6.69 -24.57
CA GLU A 218 3.18 -7.82 -23.75
C GLU A 218 3.95 -7.30 -22.55
N LEU A 219 3.54 -7.73 -21.34
CA LEU A 219 4.19 -7.37 -20.09
C LEU A 219 5.22 -8.44 -19.70
N LYS A 220 6.25 -8.07 -18.92
CA LYS A 220 7.29 -8.97 -18.40
C LYS A 220 6.75 -10.16 -17.60
N GLY A 221 5.50 -10.16 -17.24
CA GLY A 221 4.79 -11.28 -16.61
C GLY A 221 4.12 -12.23 -17.61
N GLY A 222 4.23 -11.96 -18.92
CA GLY A 222 3.63 -12.75 -20.00
C GLY A 222 2.17 -12.37 -20.31
N GLU A 223 1.60 -11.39 -19.62
CA GLU A 223 0.25 -10.91 -19.91
C GLU A 223 0.24 -10.10 -21.23
N LYS A 224 -0.71 -10.43 -22.12
CA LYS A 224 -0.90 -9.75 -23.43
C LYS A 224 -2.15 -8.90 -23.38
N ILE A 225 -1.99 -7.60 -23.50
CA ILE A 225 -3.05 -6.61 -23.32
C ILE A 225 -3.25 -5.80 -24.59
N GLU A 226 -4.46 -5.77 -25.10
CA GLU A 226 -4.82 -4.91 -26.22
C GLU A 226 -4.96 -3.45 -25.74
N VAL A 227 -4.25 -2.54 -26.38
CA VAL A 227 -4.49 -1.10 -26.28
C VAL A 227 -5.55 -0.74 -27.32
N SER A 228 -6.70 -0.28 -26.85
CA SER A 228 -7.82 0.06 -27.74
C SER A 228 -7.43 1.16 -28.73
N ARG A 229 -8.02 1.17 -29.92
CA ARG A 229 -7.77 2.19 -30.95
C ARG A 229 -7.85 3.63 -30.40
N ARG A 230 -8.82 3.92 -29.55
CA ARG A 230 -8.97 5.24 -28.92
C ARG A 230 -7.78 5.60 -28.03
N GLN A 231 -7.22 4.63 -27.33
CA GLN A 231 -6.09 4.83 -26.41
C GLN A 231 -4.74 4.78 -27.11
N THR A 232 -4.66 4.21 -28.32
CA THR A 232 -3.41 4.07 -29.07
C THR A 232 -2.74 5.42 -29.35
N VAL A 233 -3.52 6.47 -29.63
CA VAL A 233 -2.97 7.81 -29.90
C VAL A 233 -2.27 8.33 -28.65
N LYS A 234 -2.98 8.37 -27.52
CA LYS A 234 -2.43 8.81 -26.22
C LYS A 234 -1.24 7.94 -25.81
N PHE A 235 -1.31 6.63 -26.03
CA PHE A 235 -0.22 5.70 -25.70
C PHE A 235 1.05 6.01 -26.49
N LYS A 236 0.94 6.25 -27.80
CA LYS A 236 2.08 6.61 -28.65
C LYS A 236 2.72 7.93 -28.26
N GLU A 237 1.91 8.94 -27.96
CA GLU A 237 2.39 10.23 -27.45
C GLU A 237 3.19 10.07 -26.16
N MET A 238 2.68 9.27 -25.22
CA MET A 238 3.35 9.01 -23.93
C MET A 238 4.67 8.24 -24.09
N MET A 239 4.72 7.29 -25.02
CA MET A 239 5.90 6.47 -25.28
C MET A 239 6.87 7.10 -26.29
N SER A 240 6.57 8.30 -26.79
CA SER A 240 7.35 9.00 -27.85
C SER A 240 7.54 8.15 -29.11
N LEU A 241 6.48 7.43 -29.52
CA LEU A 241 6.46 6.52 -30.67
C LEU A 241 5.78 7.17 -31.90
#